data_b37d65cd527f03213d84c576487dda8d
#
_entry.id   b37d65cd527f03213d84c576487dda8d
#
_cell.length_a   1.000
_cell.length_b   1.000
_cell.length_c   1.000
_cell.angle_alpha   90.00
_cell.angle_beta   90.00
_cell.angle_gamma   90.00
#
_symmetry.space_group_name_H-M   'P 1'
#
loop_
_entity.id
_entity.type
_entity.pdbx_description
1 polymer ?
#
loop_
_entity_poly.entity_id
_entity_poly.type
_entity_poly.pdbx_seq_one_letter_code
_entity_poly.pdbx_strand_id
1 'polypeptide(L)'
;WSIPVTRIGINGFGRIGRNYLRAALAQNSNLEIVAVNDLSDPKGLAHLLKYDSVTGRLDAAVSVEGDSIIVNGKPIKVLAERDPANLGWGKLGVDVVIESTGRFTDAADARKHIEAGAKKVIISAPATGEDGTFVMGVNEHLYDPANHHIISNASCTTNCLAPLAKVFNDKWGIKNGLMTTVHAYTADQNLQDGPHSDLRRARAAAVNIVPSTTGAAKAIGLVLPELKGKLDGFALRVPVPTGSITDLTIVSEKPVTIDEIKAAYKAAAEGPMKGILLYTEDPIVSSDIVTDPHSSIFDAGLVRVIDNTVKLSSWYDNEWGYSNRLVELTELVASKL
;
A
#
# COMPACT_ATOMS: atom_id res chain seq x y z
N TRP A 1 5.87 -1.80 -33.64
CA TRP A 1 6.80 -1.41 -32.58
C TRP A 1 6.26 -2.01 -31.28
N SER A 2 6.91 -3.05 -30.76
CA SER A 2 6.59 -3.57 -29.42
C SER A 2 7.07 -2.52 -28.41
N ILE A 3 6.17 -2.11 -27.51
CA ILE A 3 6.56 -1.28 -26.35
C ILE A 3 7.58 -2.10 -25.55
N PRO A 4 8.78 -1.57 -25.24
CA PRO A 4 9.74 -2.30 -24.43
C PRO A 4 9.12 -2.65 -23.07
N VAL A 5 9.24 -3.92 -22.69
CA VAL A 5 8.73 -4.41 -21.40
C VAL A 5 9.58 -3.83 -20.28
N THR A 6 8.94 -3.15 -19.32
CA THR A 6 9.63 -2.60 -18.15
C THR A 6 10.03 -3.70 -17.18
N ARG A 7 11.31 -3.72 -16.81
CA ARG A 7 11.90 -4.75 -15.96
C ARG A 7 12.00 -4.29 -14.51
N ILE A 8 11.51 -5.10 -13.60
CA ILE A 8 11.31 -4.78 -12.20
C ILE A 8 12.24 -5.62 -11.32
N GLY A 9 12.91 -4.94 -10.39
CA GLY A 9 13.59 -5.55 -9.25
C GLY A 9 12.80 -5.27 -7.96
N ILE A 10 12.73 -6.25 -7.08
CA ILE A 10 12.07 -6.10 -5.77
C ILE A 10 13.13 -6.24 -4.70
N ASN A 11 13.32 -5.22 -3.89
CA ASN A 11 14.15 -5.29 -2.69
C ASN A 11 13.28 -5.55 -1.46
N GLY A 12 13.44 -6.72 -0.84
CA GLY A 12 12.56 -7.24 0.21
C GLY A 12 11.41 -8.06 -0.35
N PHE A 13 11.50 -9.38 -0.20
CA PHE A 13 10.49 -10.33 -0.68
C PHE A 13 9.62 -10.87 0.48
N GLY A 14 9.26 -9.93 1.37
CA GLY A 14 8.33 -10.15 2.48
C GLY A 14 6.86 -10.14 2.03
N ARG A 15 5.95 -9.79 2.94
CA ARG A 15 4.51 -9.76 2.65
C ARG A 15 4.18 -8.90 1.43
N ILE A 16 4.65 -7.65 1.40
CA ILE A 16 4.34 -6.72 0.30
C ILE A 16 5.06 -7.11 -0.99
N GLY A 17 6.34 -7.48 -0.95
CA GLY A 17 7.06 -7.92 -2.15
C GLY A 17 6.43 -9.13 -2.81
N ARG A 18 6.00 -10.14 -2.04
CA ARG A 18 5.29 -11.32 -2.57
C ARG A 18 3.88 -10.98 -3.06
N ASN A 19 3.14 -10.17 -2.33
CA ASN A 19 1.80 -9.75 -2.76
C ASN A 19 1.86 -8.83 -3.99
N TYR A 20 2.92 -8.04 -4.14
CA TYR A 20 3.16 -7.28 -5.38
C TYR A 20 3.28 -8.19 -6.60
N LEU A 21 4.08 -9.25 -6.51
CA LEU A 21 4.20 -10.24 -7.58
C LEU A 21 2.85 -10.94 -7.85
N ARG A 22 2.16 -11.36 -6.81
CA ARG A 22 0.82 -11.97 -6.93
C ARG A 22 -0.19 -11.03 -7.57
N ALA A 23 -0.20 -9.75 -7.19
CA ALA A 23 -1.07 -8.73 -7.76
C ALA A 23 -0.75 -8.46 -9.24
N ALA A 24 0.54 -8.38 -9.59
CA ALA A 24 0.96 -8.24 -10.98
C ALA A 24 0.48 -9.40 -11.87
N LEU A 25 0.54 -10.64 -11.35
CA LEU A 25 -0.01 -11.81 -12.04
C LEU A 25 -1.55 -11.72 -12.17
N ALA A 26 -2.24 -11.37 -11.08
CA ALA A 26 -3.70 -11.27 -11.07
C ALA A 26 -4.25 -10.18 -12.00
N GLN A 27 -3.52 -9.08 -12.15
CA GLN A 27 -3.85 -7.99 -13.07
C GLN A 27 -3.43 -8.26 -14.52
N ASN A 28 -2.73 -9.37 -14.80
CA ASN A 28 -2.08 -9.63 -16.10
C ASN A 28 -1.20 -8.44 -16.52
N SER A 29 -0.44 -7.92 -15.57
CA SER A 29 0.44 -6.77 -15.80
C SER A 29 1.53 -7.09 -16.83
N ASN A 30 1.89 -6.10 -17.65
CA ASN A 30 3.00 -6.20 -18.60
C ASN A 30 4.38 -5.96 -17.95
N LEU A 31 4.44 -5.73 -16.64
CA LEU A 31 5.69 -5.59 -15.91
C LEU A 31 6.40 -6.94 -15.81
N GLU A 32 7.68 -6.96 -16.07
CA GLU A 32 8.51 -8.17 -15.97
C GLU A 32 9.34 -8.13 -14.68
N ILE A 33 8.97 -8.93 -13.69
CA ILE A 33 9.76 -9.08 -12.47
C ILE A 33 10.92 -10.02 -12.76
N VAL A 34 12.14 -9.49 -12.77
CA VAL A 34 13.35 -10.21 -13.17
C VAL A 34 14.25 -10.62 -12.04
N ALA A 35 14.17 -9.91 -10.91
CA ALA A 35 14.98 -10.20 -9.74
C ALA A 35 14.28 -9.78 -8.46
N VAL A 36 14.57 -10.51 -7.40
CA VAL A 36 14.21 -10.17 -6.02
C VAL A 36 15.45 -10.24 -5.15
N ASN A 37 15.56 -9.38 -4.17
CA ASN A 37 16.60 -9.42 -3.16
C ASN A 37 15.99 -9.70 -1.80
N ASP A 38 16.44 -10.74 -1.14
CA ASP A 38 16.09 -11.07 0.24
C ASP A 38 17.23 -11.87 0.87
N LEU A 39 17.35 -11.85 2.20
CA LEU A 39 18.41 -12.56 2.90
C LEU A 39 18.10 -14.04 3.13
N SER A 40 16.90 -14.48 2.74
CA SER A 40 16.43 -15.86 2.81
C SER A 40 16.81 -16.64 1.54
N ASP A 41 16.85 -17.95 1.65
CA ASP A 41 17.18 -18.82 0.51
C ASP A 41 16.03 -18.92 -0.52
N PRO A 42 16.34 -19.23 -1.80
CA PRO A 42 15.34 -19.30 -2.86
C PRO A 42 14.21 -20.30 -2.60
N LYS A 43 14.49 -21.44 -1.93
CA LYS A 43 13.48 -22.46 -1.65
C LYS A 43 12.45 -21.96 -0.63
N GLY A 44 12.93 -21.31 0.43
CA GLY A 44 12.07 -20.69 1.44
C GLY A 44 11.19 -19.60 0.84
N LEU A 45 11.77 -18.73 0.01
CA LEU A 45 11.03 -17.66 -0.66
C LEU A 45 9.99 -18.20 -1.66
N ALA A 46 10.33 -19.21 -2.45
CA ALA A 46 9.42 -19.86 -3.39
C ALA A 46 8.26 -20.55 -2.65
N HIS A 47 8.55 -21.20 -1.51
CA HIS A 47 7.52 -21.83 -0.67
C HIS A 47 6.53 -20.80 -0.16
N LEU A 48 7.02 -19.68 0.40
CA LEU A 48 6.18 -18.58 0.91
C LEU A 48 5.45 -17.80 -0.19
N LEU A 49 5.97 -17.78 -1.41
CA LEU A 49 5.25 -17.25 -2.57
C LEU A 49 4.08 -18.15 -2.97
N LYS A 50 4.29 -19.47 -2.94
CA LYS A 50 3.31 -20.47 -3.37
C LYS A 50 2.20 -20.66 -2.34
N TYR A 51 2.53 -20.69 -1.05
CA TYR A 51 1.60 -20.92 0.03
C TYR A 51 1.55 -19.72 0.96
N ASP A 52 0.36 -19.21 1.20
CA ASP A 52 0.14 -18.05 2.03
C ASP A 52 -1.07 -18.27 2.95
N SER A 53 -0.90 -17.98 4.24
CA SER A 53 -1.94 -18.22 5.25
C SER A 53 -3.15 -17.31 5.08
N VAL A 54 -2.99 -16.17 4.40
CA VAL A 54 -4.02 -15.16 4.21
C VAL A 54 -4.65 -15.27 2.82
N THR A 55 -3.82 -15.27 1.77
CA THR A 55 -4.27 -15.26 0.38
C THR A 55 -4.37 -16.64 -0.25
N GLY A 56 -3.99 -17.68 0.50
CA GLY A 56 -4.06 -19.05 0.03
C GLY A 56 -2.97 -19.44 -0.98
N ARG A 57 -3.20 -20.54 -1.65
CA ARG A 57 -2.26 -21.06 -2.65
C ARG A 57 -2.28 -20.19 -3.91
N LEU A 58 -1.09 -19.82 -4.38
CA LEU A 58 -0.94 -19.10 -5.65
C LEU A 58 -1.33 -20.00 -6.83
N ASP A 59 -2.20 -19.50 -7.68
CA ASP A 59 -2.57 -20.16 -8.96
C ASP A 59 -1.51 -19.87 -10.02
N ALA A 60 -0.33 -20.43 -9.82
CA ALA A 60 0.80 -20.37 -10.76
C ALA A 60 1.74 -21.55 -10.50
N ALA A 61 2.45 -21.97 -11.54
CA ALA A 61 3.53 -22.92 -11.38
C ALA A 61 4.75 -22.25 -10.73
N VAL A 62 5.18 -22.76 -9.58
CA VAL A 62 6.34 -22.23 -8.85
C VAL A 62 7.33 -23.34 -8.59
N SER A 63 8.57 -23.16 -9.04
CA SER A 63 9.70 -24.05 -8.79
C SER A 63 10.98 -23.26 -8.51
N VAL A 64 12.05 -23.95 -8.20
CA VAL A 64 13.37 -23.34 -7.96
C VAL A 64 14.40 -24.03 -8.86
N GLU A 65 15.19 -23.25 -9.57
CA GLU A 65 16.34 -23.71 -10.37
C GLU A 65 17.56 -22.87 -10.01
N GLY A 66 18.58 -23.52 -9.40
CA GLY A 66 19.75 -22.80 -8.92
C GLY A 66 19.41 -21.71 -7.90
N ASP A 67 19.75 -20.48 -8.25
CA ASP A 67 19.48 -19.27 -7.45
C ASP A 67 18.27 -18.47 -7.96
N SER A 68 17.40 -19.11 -8.72
CA SER A 68 16.22 -18.46 -9.29
C SER A 68 14.93 -19.16 -8.88
N ILE A 69 13.89 -18.35 -8.64
CA ILE A 69 12.51 -18.81 -8.53
C ILE A 69 11.91 -18.77 -9.92
N ILE A 70 11.30 -19.88 -10.35
CA ILE A 70 10.64 -19.98 -11.65
C ILE A 70 9.13 -19.85 -11.44
N VAL A 71 8.53 -18.82 -12.02
CA VAL A 71 7.09 -18.58 -11.93
C VAL A 71 6.49 -18.64 -13.33
N ASN A 72 5.62 -19.61 -13.58
CA ASN A 72 5.04 -19.86 -14.91
C ASN A 72 6.10 -19.97 -16.02
N GLY A 73 7.22 -20.64 -15.72
CA GLY A 73 8.34 -20.83 -16.64
C GLY A 73 9.28 -19.61 -16.77
N LYS A 74 9.01 -18.50 -16.12
CA LYS A 74 9.87 -17.31 -16.15
C LYS A 74 10.80 -17.28 -14.93
N PRO A 75 12.12 -17.15 -15.12
CA PRO A 75 13.07 -17.09 -14.01
C PRO A 75 13.07 -15.71 -13.36
N ILE A 76 13.10 -15.71 -12.05
CA ILE A 76 13.30 -14.52 -11.19
C ILE A 76 14.56 -14.77 -10.37
N LYS A 77 15.61 -14.01 -10.65
CA LYS A 77 16.89 -14.13 -9.93
C LYS A 77 16.70 -13.76 -8.47
N VAL A 78 17.24 -14.59 -7.57
CA VAL A 78 17.28 -14.30 -6.13
C VAL A 78 18.65 -13.80 -5.76
N LEU A 79 18.71 -12.59 -5.20
CA LEU A 79 19.90 -11.97 -4.64
C LEU A 79 19.81 -11.99 -3.11
N ALA A 80 20.97 -11.96 -2.44
CA ALA A 80 21.07 -11.98 -0.98
C ALA A 80 22.05 -10.89 -0.50
N GLU A 81 21.82 -9.66 -0.95
CA GLU A 81 22.68 -8.52 -0.69
C GLU A 81 22.07 -7.59 0.36
N ARG A 82 22.89 -7.20 1.35
CA ARG A 82 22.45 -6.29 2.43
C ARG A 82 22.49 -4.83 2.02
N ASP A 83 23.52 -4.43 1.27
CA ASP A 83 23.68 -3.05 0.81
C ASP A 83 23.11 -2.90 -0.60
N PRO A 84 22.07 -2.09 -0.78
CA PRO A 84 21.45 -1.86 -2.10
C PRO A 84 22.43 -1.39 -3.17
N ALA A 85 23.49 -0.70 -2.82
CA ALA A 85 24.52 -0.24 -3.75
C ALA A 85 25.21 -1.39 -4.52
N ASN A 86 25.23 -2.60 -3.94
CA ASN A 86 25.89 -3.78 -4.52
C ASN A 86 24.94 -4.67 -5.32
N LEU A 87 23.66 -4.32 -5.48
CA LEU A 87 22.67 -5.17 -6.12
C LEU A 87 22.87 -5.33 -7.63
N GLY A 88 23.57 -4.37 -8.25
CA GLY A 88 23.89 -4.45 -9.69
C GLY A 88 22.66 -4.46 -10.60
N TRP A 89 21.63 -3.70 -10.27
CA TRP A 89 20.39 -3.62 -11.04
C TRP A 89 20.60 -3.34 -12.52
N GLY A 90 21.54 -2.48 -12.86
CA GLY A 90 21.90 -2.17 -14.24
C GLY A 90 22.37 -3.40 -15.04
N LYS A 91 23.15 -4.31 -14.43
CA LYS A 91 23.59 -5.56 -15.06
C LYS A 91 22.44 -6.54 -15.31
N LEU A 92 21.40 -6.46 -14.51
CA LEU A 92 20.20 -7.28 -14.64
C LEU A 92 19.15 -6.61 -15.55
N GLY A 93 19.44 -5.41 -16.06
CA GLY A 93 18.50 -4.66 -16.90
C GLY A 93 17.25 -4.20 -16.16
N VAL A 94 17.33 -4.00 -14.85
CA VAL A 94 16.21 -3.49 -14.04
C VAL A 94 16.00 -2.01 -14.29
N ASP A 95 14.78 -1.63 -14.65
CA ASP A 95 14.38 -0.25 -14.86
C ASP A 95 13.85 0.40 -13.58
N VAL A 96 12.95 -0.31 -12.88
CA VAL A 96 12.29 0.19 -11.66
C VAL A 96 12.52 -0.79 -10.51
N VAL A 97 12.88 -0.25 -9.35
CA VAL A 97 13.00 -1.01 -8.12
C VAL A 97 11.81 -0.72 -7.21
N ILE A 98 11.20 -1.78 -6.70
CA ILE A 98 10.23 -1.73 -5.61
C ILE A 98 10.99 -1.94 -4.31
N GLU A 99 11.11 -0.89 -3.52
CA GLU A 99 11.75 -0.94 -2.21
C GLU A 99 10.72 -1.33 -1.14
N SER A 100 10.72 -2.59 -0.74
CA SER A 100 9.73 -3.16 0.19
C SER A 100 10.34 -3.86 1.40
N THR A 101 11.57 -3.49 1.77
CA THR A 101 12.20 -4.00 3.00
C THR A 101 11.67 -3.33 4.26
N GLY A 102 11.10 -2.14 4.15
CA GLY A 102 10.76 -1.27 5.28
C GLY A 102 11.97 -0.61 5.96
N ARG A 103 13.19 -0.82 5.43
CA ARG A 103 14.45 -0.30 6.01
C ARG A 103 14.97 0.95 5.30
N PHE A 104 14.85 0.99 3.98
CA PHE A 104 15.36 2.08 3.13
C PHE A 104 14.23 3.02 2.74
N THR A 105 13.62 3.65 3.76
CA THR A 105 12.51 4.59 3.60
C THR A 105 12.97 6.04 3.51
N ASP A 106 14.23 6.32 3.82
CA ASP A 106 14.87 7.60 3.51
C ASP A 106 15.35 7.59 2.05
N ALA A 107 15.02 8.62 1.29
CA ALA A 107 15.38 8.74 -0.12
C ALA A 107 16.90 8.75 -0.33
N ALA A 108 17.68 9.26 0.64
CA ALA A 108 19.14 9.22 0.58
C ALA A 108 19.68 7.78 0.58
N ASP A 109 19.05 6.90 1.37
CA ASP A 109 19.40 5.47 1.39
C ASP A 109 18.86 4.73 0.16
N ALA A 110 17.63 5.04 -0.26
CA ALA A 110 17.01 4.45 -1.44
C ALA A 110 17.72 4.85 -2.75
N ARG A 111 18.44 5.97 -2.77
CA ARG A 111 19.27 6.40 -3.90
C ARG A 111 20.34 5.38 -4.30
N LYS A 112 20.78 4.54 -3.38
CA LYS A 112 21.69 3.43 -3.67
C LYS A 112 21.18 2.49 -4.77
N HIS A 113 19.87 2.37 -4.92
CA HIS A 113 19.28 1.61 -6.02
C HIS A 113 19.50 2.27 -7.38
N ILE A 114 19.48 3.61 -7.43
CA ILE A 114 19.81 4.39 -8.65
C ILE A 114 21.31 4.21 -8.98
N GLU A 115 22.17 4.31 -7.96
CA GLU A 115 23.61 4.09 -8.11
C GLU A 115 23.94 2.67 -8.58
N ALA A 116 23.13 1.67 -8.17
CA ALA A 116 23.21 0.29 -8.63
C ALA A 116 22.67 0.07 -10.05
N GLY A 117 22.11 1.10 -10.69
CA GLY A 117 21.72 1.11 -12.10
C GLY A 117 20.22 1.11 -12.39
N ALA A 118 19.35 1.21 -11.39
CA ALA A 118 17.92 1.40 -11.60
C ALA A 118 17.64 2.84 -12.08
N LYS A 119 16.58 3.02 -12.87
CA LYS A 119 16.14 4.36 -13.33
C LYS A 119 15.21 5.03 -12.35
N LYS A 120 14.36 4.26 -11.69
CA LYS A 120 13.34 4.73 -10.74
C LYS A 120 13.26 3.80 -9.53
N VAL A 121 12.86 4.37 -8.39
CA VAL A 121 12.60 3.64 -7.15
C VAL A 121 11.22 4.01 -6.63
N ILE A 122 10.42 3.01 -6.28
CA ILE A 122 9.14 3.19 -5.59
C ILE A 122 9.27 2.56 -4.21
N ILE A 123 9.17 3.39 -3.17
CA ILE A 123 9.19 2.96 -1.78
C ILE A 123 7.77 2.57 -1.38
N SER A 124 7.59 1.33 -0.94
CA SER A 124 6.29 0.80 -0.51
C SER A 124 5.97 1.10 0.97
N ALA A 125 6.28 2.28 1.40
CA ALA A 125 6.06 2.79 2.75
C ALA A 125 6.07 4.33 2.73
N PRO A 126 5.58 5.00 3.80
CA PRO A 126 5.87 6.42 3.99
C PRO A 126 7.38 6.66 3.95
N ALA A 127 7.80 7.68 3.24
CA ALA A 127 9.21 7.98 3.01
C ALA A 127 9.60 9.34 3.59
N THR A 128 10.90 9.61 3.61
CA THR A 128 11.48 10.91 3.98
C THR A 128 12.41 11.36 2.87
N GLY A 129 12.29 12.62 2.45
CA GLY A 129 13.15 13.22 1.42
C GLY A 129 12.89 12.69 0.00
N GLU A 130 11.80 11.98 -0.22
CA GLU A 130 11.36 11.50 -1.52
C GLU A 130 11.00 12.66 -2.46
N ASP A 131 11.11 12.41 -3.77
CA ASP A 131 10.79 13.40 -4.80
C ASP A 131 9.27 13.66 -4.90
N GLY A 132 8.46 12.70 -4.45
CA GLY A 132 7.02 12.80 -4.38
C GLY A 132 6.36 11.58 -3.76
N THR A 133 5.19 11.80 -3.16
CA THR A 133 4.33 10.75 -2.61
C THR A 133 3.03 10.71 -3.42
N PHE A 134 2.70 9.55 -3.96
CA PHE A 134 1.56 9.38 -4.87
C PHE A 134 0.60 8.31 -4.37
N VAL A 135 -0.69 8.67 -4.40
CA VAL A 135 -1.82 7.77 -4.12
C VAL A 135 -2.69 7.73 -5.37
N MET A 136 -2.84 6.54 -5.93
CA MET A 136 -3.66 6.32 -7.12
C MET A 136 -5.13 6.70 -6.87
N GLY A 137 -5.72 7.43 -7.82
CA GLY A 137 -7.06 7.99 -7.71
C GLY A 137 -7.12 9.33 -6.96
N VAL A 138 -5.99 9.85 -6.47
CA VAL A 138 -5.92 11.10 -5.71
C VAL A 138 -5.00 12.12 -6.36
N ASN A 139 -3.71 11.82 -6.50
CA ASN A 139 -2.72 12.78 -6.99
C ASN A 139 -1.70 12.20 -7.98
N GLU A 140 -1.88 11.01 -8.50
CA GLU A 140 -0.97 10.36 -9.45
C GLU A 140 -0.73 11.16 -10.72
N HIS A 141 -1.68 12.01 -11.09
CA HIS A 141 -1.57 12.91 -12.25
C HIS A 141 -0.46 13.97 -12.10
N LEU A 142 0.03 14.19 -10.87
CA LEU A 142 1.16 15.09 -10.59
C LEU A 142 2.52 14.42 -10.79
N TYR A 143 2.57 13.11 -11.13
CA TYR A 143 3.82 12.44 -11.38
C TYR A 143 4.53 13.01 -12.61
N ASP A 144 5.74 13.53 -12.39
CA ASP A 144 6.62 14.08 -13.42
C ASP A 144 7.87 13.19 -13.56
N PRO A 145 8.04 12.45 -14.68
CA PRO A 145 9.15 11.52 -14.85
C PRO A 145 10.52 12.21 -14.89
N ALA A 146 10.58 13.49 -15.23
CA ALA A 146 11.83 14.25 -15.28
C ALA A 146 12.39 14.61 -13.90
N ASN A 147 11.51 14.78 -12.91
CA ASN A 147 11.87 15.27 -11.58
C ASN A 147 11.63 14.23 -10.46
N HIS A 148 10.80 13.19 -10.69
CA HIS A 148 10.46 12.20 -9.70
C HIS A 148 11.19 10.88 -9.98
N HIS A 149 12.29 10.63 -9.27
CA HIS A 149 13.12 9.42 -9.43
C HIS A 149 12.97 8.45 -8.27
N ILE A 150 12.82 8.97 -7.04
CA ILE A 150 12.58 8.19 -5.83
C ILE A 150 11.27 8.65 -5.24
N ILE A 151 10.24 7.83 -5.36
CA ILE A 151 8.88 8.17 -4.97
C ILE A 151 8.34 7.20 -3.92
N SER A 152 7.32 7.62 -3.21
CA SER A 152 6.60 6.79 -2.23
C SER A 152 5.16 6.55 -2.68
N ASN A 153 4.66 5.33 -2.44
CA ASN A 153 3.24 5.01 -2.57
C ASN A 153 2.47 5.23 -1.25
N ALA A 154 3.04 5.94 -0.30
CA ALA A 154 2.50 6.16 1.05
C ALA A 154 2.27 4.85 1.83
N SER A 155 1.39 4.87 2.83
CA SER A 155 0.97 3.68 3.58
C SER A 155 -0.34 3.10 3.05
N CYS A 156 -0.64 1.86 3.43
CA CYS A 156 -1.94 1.23 3.15
C CYS A 156 -3.09 2.04 3.76
N THR A 157 -2.90 2.57 4.95
CA THR A 157 -3.90 3.42 5.62
C THR A 157 -4.10 4.75 4.88
N THR A 158 -3.03 5.40 4.41
CA THR A 158 -3.14 6.62 3.60
C THR A 158 -3.86 6.34 2.27
N ASN A 159 -3.61 5.20 1.64
CA ASN A 159 -4.31 4.80 0.42
C ASN A 159 -5.82 4.60 0.64
N CYS A 160 -6.25 4.17 1.83
CA CYS A 160 -7.66 4.11 2.20
C CYS A 160 -8.22 5.48 2.57
N LEU A 161 -7.50 6.23 3.41
CA LEU A 161 -7.96 7.51 3.95
C LEU A 161 -8.04 8.61 2.87
N ALA A 162 -7.10 8.67 1.95
CA ALA A 162 -7.04 9.76 0.97
C ALA A 162 -8.24 9.79 0.02
N PRO A 163 -8.69 8.68 -0.61
CA PRO A 163 -9.93 8.68 -1.37
C PRO A 163 -11.14 9.02 -0.52
N LEU A 164 -11.21 8.48 0.71
CA LEU A 164 -12.29 8.75 1.66
C LEU A 164 -12.39 10.24 1.99
N ALA A 165 -11.28 10.87 2.33
CA ALA A 165 -11.23 12.29 2.66
C ALA A 165 -11.47 13.19 1.45
N LYS A 166 -10.92 12.82 0.28
CA LYS A 166 -11.04 13.61 -0.96
C LYS A 166 -12.50 13.79 -1.39
N VAL A 167 -13.26 12.71 -1.47
CA VAL A 167 -14.68 12.79 -1.89
C VAL A 167 -15.48 13.73 -0.99
N PHE A 168 -15.26 13.66 0.33
CA PHE A 168 -15.94 14.55 1.27
C PHE A 168 -15.47 16.00 1.15
N ASN A 169 -14.15 16.19 1.15
CA ASN A 169 -13.55 17.53 1.12
C ASN A 169 -13.91 18.31 -0.14
N ASP A 170 -13.91 17.65 -1.30
CA ASP A 170 -14.24 18.28 -2.59
C ASP A 170 -15.67 18.84 -2.62
N LYS A 171 -16.61 18.25 -1.86
CA LYS A 171 -18.03 18.65 -1.87
C LYS A 171 -18.41 19.58 -0.73
N TRP A 172 -17.94 19.29 0.49
CA TRP A 172 -18.43 19.98 1.70
C TRP A 172 -17.34 20.68 2.49
N GLY A 173 -16.08 20.36 2.21
CA GLY A 173 -14.93 20.85 2.97
C GLY A 173 -14.78 20.16 4.34
N ILE A 174 -13.54 19.89 4.71
CA ILE A 174 -13.18 19.36 6.02
C ILE A 174 -12.52 20.48 6.82
N LYS A 175 -13.13 20.86 7.96
CA LYS A 175 -12.55 21.82 8.89
C LYS A 175 -11.40 21.21 9.68
N ASN A 176 -11.64 20.07 10.30
CA ASN A 176 -10.69 19.22 11.00
C ASN A 176 -11.27 17.82 11.20
N GLY A 177 -10.45 16.89 11.67
CA GLY A 177 -10.92 15.55 11.99
C GLY A 177 -9.88 14.68 12.67
N LEU A 178 -10.38 13.60 13.27
CA LEU A 178 -9.58 12.56 13.91
C LEU A 178 -9.86 11.21 13.27
N MET A 179 -8.81 10.46 13.04
CA MET A 179 -8.86 9.14 12.44
C MET A 179 -8.35 8.08 13.41
N THR A 180 -9.09 6.98 13.52
CA THR A 180 -8.58 5.75 14.11
C THR A 180 -8.62 4.66 13.05
N THR A 181 -7.49 4.04 12.74
CA THR A 181 -7.51 2.81 11.95
C THR A 181 -7.50 1.60 12.88
N VAL A 182 -8.56 0.81 12.85
CA VAL A 182 -8.58 -0.51 13.47
C VAL A 182 -7.93 -1.46 12.47
N HIS A 183 -6.69 -1.81 12.77
CA HIS A 183 -5.76 -2.37 11.78
C HIS A 183 -5.37 -3.81 12.14
N ALA A 184 -5.26 -4.67 11.14
CA ALA A 184 -4.70 -6.00 11.30
C ALA A 184 -3.28 -5.93 11.88
N TYR A 185 -2.86 -6.99 12.59
CA TYR A 185 -1.46 -7.09 13.01
C TYR A 185 -0.52 -7.23 11.78
N THR A 186 0.71 -6.79 11.94
CA THR A 186 1.72 -6.89 10.89
C THR A 186 3.04 -7.42 11.46
N ALA A 187 3.98 -7.76 10.58
CA ALA A 187 5.25 -8.39 10.97
C ALA A 187 6.17 -7.48 11.82
N ASP A 188 5.84 -6.21 12.01
CA ASP A 188 6.54 -5.30 12.92
C ASP A 188 6.11 -5.45 14.39
N GLN A 189 5.09 -6.26 14.67
CA GLN A 189 4.64 -6.60 16.02
C GLN A 189 5.25 -7.93 16.48
N ASN A 190 5.50 -8.02 17.78
CA ASN A 190 5.96 -9.29 18.35
C ASN A 190 4.83 -10.32 18.40
N LEU A 191 5.15 -11.57 18.13
CA LEU A 191 4.24 -12.70 18.30
C LEU A 191 3.99 -12.97 19.78
N GLN A 192 5.05 -12.97 20.59
CA GLN A 192 5.05 -13.10 22.04
C GLN A 192 5.67 -11.86 22.66
N ASP A 193 5.43 -11.59 23.96
CA ASP A 193 6.05 -10.48 24.67
C ASP A 193 7.58 -10.55 24.55
N GLY A 194 8.19 -9.50 24.07
CA GLY A 194 9.63 -9.44 23.83
C GLY A 194 10.12 -8.03 23.50
N PRO A 195 11.44 -7.81 23.46
CA PRO A 195 11.99 -6.47 23.21
C PRO A 195 11.50 -5.86 21.89
N HIS A 196 11.12 -4.59 21.95
CA HIS A 196 10.72 -3.77 20.81
C HIS A 196 10.92 -2.29 21.17
N SER A 197 11.26 -1.44 20.21
CA SER A 197 11.42 0.00 20.42
C SER A 197 10.10 0.68 20.84
N ASP A 198 8.98 0.22 20.32
CA ASP A 198 7.63 0.60 20.79
C ASP A 198 7.17 -0.44 21.84
N LEU A 199 7.00 0.00 23.08
CA LEU A 199 6.64 -0.90 24.19
C LEU A 199 5.24 -1.51 24.04
N ARG A 200 4.34 -0.92 23.27
CA ARG A 200 3.03 -1.51 22.98
C ARG A 200 3.15 -2.61 21.91
N ARG A 201 3.96 -2.40 20.87
CA ARG A 201 4.25 -3.44 19.86
C ARG A 201 5.15 -4.55 20.38
N ALA A 202 5.76 -4.37 21.55
CA ALA A 202 6.49 -5.41 22.29
C ALA A 202 5.60 -6.53 22.80
N ARG A 203 4.28 -6.33 22.84
CA ARG A 203 3.31 -7.27 23.40
C ARG A 203 2.76 -8.21 22.32
N ALA A 204 2.32 -9.39 22.75
CA ALA A 204 1.79 -10.45 21.89
C ALA A 204 0.64 -9.97 21.00
N ALA A 205 0.84 -10.00 19.69
CA ALA A 205 -0.07 -9.44 18.70
C ALA A 205 -1.42 -10.17 18.64
N ALA A 206 -1.43 -11.50 18.80
CA ALA A 206 -2.60 -12.32 18.56
C ALA A 206 -3.62 -12.35 19.71
N VAL A 207 -3.32 -11.69 20.84
CA VAL A 207 -4.17 -11.70 22.06
C VAL A 207 -4.45 -10.32 22.63
N ASN A 208 -4.00 -9.26 21.95
CA ASN A 208 -4.13 -7.88 22.43
C ASN A 208 -4.72 -6.94 21.38
N ILE A 209 -5.42 -5.90 21.85
CA ILE A 209 -5.60 -4.67 21.10
C ILE A 209 -4.40 -3.79 21.42
N VAL A 210 -3.60 -3.45 20.41
CA VAL A 210 -2.34 -2.72 20.57
C VAL A 210 -2.46 -1.32 19.98
N PRO A 211 -2.63 -0.26 20.78
CA PRO A 211 -2.56 1.10 20.29
C PRO A 211 -1.17 1.38 19.72
N SER A 212 -1.12 1.95 18.53
CA SER A 212 0.12 2.22 17.81
C SER A 212 0.07 3.59 17.17
N THR A 213 1.21 4.25 17.09
CA THR A 213 1.33 5.46 16.31
C THR A 213 1.18 5.16 14.81
N THR A 214 0.61 6.11 14.07
CA THR A 214 0.57 6.09 12.61
C THR A 214 0.77 7.49 12.07
N GLY A 215 1.58 7.63 11.05
CA GLY A 215 1.75 8.88 10.32
C GLY A 215 0.70 9.10 9.22
N ALA A 216 -0.22 8.15 9.02
CA ALA A 216 -1.13 8.13 7.87
C ALA A 216 -2.02 9.37 7.78
N ALA A 217 -2.58 9.84 8.91
CA ALA A 217 -3.41 11.04 8.93
C ALA A 217 -2.62 12.31 8.64
N LYS A 218 -1.40 12.42 9.16
CA LYS A 218 -0.51 13.56 8.87
C LYS A 218 0.02 13.54 7.44
N ALA A 219 0.27 12.35 6.92
CA ALA A 219 0.74 12.16 5.54
C ALA A 219 -0.31 12.54 4.48
N ILE A 220 -1.58 12.69 4.88
CA ILE A 220 -2.64 13.12 3.97
C ILE A 220 -2.33 14.47 3.31
N GLY A 221 -1.66 15.36 4.02
CA GLY A 221 -1.24 16.66 3.50
C GLY A 221 -0.18 16.60 2.39
N LEU A 222 0.47 15.45 2.18
CA LEU A 222 1.39 15.23 1.06
C LEU A 222 0.65 14.97 -0.25
N VAL A 223 -0.53 14.37 -0.18
CA VAL A 223 -1.33 13.98 -1.35
C VAL A 223 -2.57 14.86 -1.55
N LEU A 224 -3.04 15.49 -0.49
CA LEU A 224 -4.13 16.49 -0.46
C LEU A 224 -3.65 17.71 0.34
N PRO A 225 -2.89 18.64 -0.28
CA PRO A 225 -2.26 19.75 0.43
C PRO A 225 -3.24 20.64 1.22
N GLU A 226 -4.48 20.75 0.76
CA GLU A 226 -5.55 21.51 1.40
C GLU A 226 -5.98 20.92 2.76
N LEU A 227 -5.65 19.66 3.02
CA LEU A 227 -5.91 18.98 4.30
C LEU A 227 -4.70 18.98 5.25
N LYS A 228 -3.60 19.62 4.87
CA LYS A 228 -2.41 19.69 5.71
C LYS A 228 -2.72 20.29 7.08
N GLY A 229 -2.41 19.55 8.14
CA GLY A 229 -2.64 19.97 9.52
C GLY A 229 -4.09 19.88 10.00
N LYS A 230 -5.04 19.43 9.17
CA LYS A 230 -6.45 19.29 9.55
C LYS A 230 -6.81 17.92 10.12
N LEU A 231 -6.02 16.89 9.85
CA LEU A 231 -6.26 15.51 10.29
C LEU A 231 -5.11 15.00 11.16
N ASP A 232 -5.45 14.28 12.22
CA ASP A 232 -4.53 13.49 13.05
C ASP A 232 -5.20 12.17 13.46
N GLY A 233 -4.45 11.27 14.08
CA GLY A 233 -5.02 10.01 14.52
C GLY A 233 -3.98 8.98 14.97
N PHE A 234 -4.45 7.79 15.24
CA PHE A 234 -3.64 6.64 15.65
C PHE A 234 -4.22 5.31 15.14
N ALA A 235 -3.50 4.24 15.37
CA ALA A 235 -3.94 2.88 15.03
C ALA A 235 -4.29 2.09 16.29
N LEU A 236 -5.27 1.21 16.17
CA LEU A 236 -5.51 0.10 17.10
C LEU A 236 -5.23 -1.20 16.34
N ARG A 237 -4.11 -1.87 16.66
CA ARG A 237 -3.80 -3.18 16.07
C ARG A 237 -4.64 -4.24 16.77
N VAL A 238 -5.33 -5.07 15.99
CA VAL A 238 -6.25 -6.10 16.48
C VAL A 238 -5.86 -7.50 16.00
N PRO A 239 -6.30 -8.58 16.66
CA PRO A 239 -5.90 -9.94 16.34
C PRO A 239 -6.58 -10.51 15.08
N VAL A 240 -6.38 -9.87 13.94
CA VAL A 240 -6.75 -10.39 12.61
C VAL A 240 -5.55 -10.31 11.67
N PRO A 241 -5.36 -11.28 10.76
CA PRO A 241 -4.16 -11.34 9.91
C PRO A 241 -4.15 -10.33 8.78
N THR A 242 -5.32 -9.93 8.30
CA THR A 242 -5.54 -8.85 7.33
C THR A 242 -6.98 -8.35 7.43
N GLY A 243 -7.28 -7.23 6.79
CA GLY A 243 -8.60 -6.61 6.87
C GLY A 243 -8.65 -5.56 7.97
N SER A 244 -8.56 -4.31 7.54
CA SER A 244 -8.52 -3.12 8.40
C SER A 244 -9.67 -2.18 8.08
N ILE A 245 -10.04 -1.33 9.02
CA ILE A 245 -11.06 -0.29 8.83
C ILE A 245 -10.53 1.06 9.31
N THR A 246 -10.64 2.07 8.46
CA THR A 246 -10.41 3.47 8.83
C THR A 246 -11.72 4.08 9.32
N ASP A 247 -11.70 4.57 10.54
CA ASP A 247 -12.78 5.33 11.18
C ASP A 247 -12.38 6.79 11.23
N LEU A 248 -13.05 7.63 10.43
CA LEU A 248 -12.79 9.05 10.29
C LEU A 248 -13.95 9.85 10.84
N THR A 249 -13.70 10.62 11.89
CA THR A 249 -14.65 11.59 12.43
C THR A 249 -14.17 12.99 12.09
N ILE A 250 -14.99 13.74 11.35
CA ILE A 250 -14.65 15.07 10.82
C ILE A 250 -15.70 16.11 11.22
N VAL A 251 -15.27 17.36 11.25
CA VAL A 251 -16.17 18.52 11.28
C VAL A 251 -16.30 19.07 9.86
N SER A 252 -17.49 19.01 9.30
CA SER A 252 -17.79 19.53 7.96
C SER A 252 -17.84 21.06 7.97
N GLU A 253 -17.35 21.69 6.91
CA GLU A 253 -17.49 23.14 6.71
C GLU A 253 -18.90 23.53 6.31
N LYS A 254 -19.62 22.64 5.64
CA LYS A 254 -21.00 22.84 5.18
C LYS A 254 -21.93 21.81 5.79
N PRO A 255 -23.21 22.15 6.05
CA PRO A 255 -24.22 21.16 6.41
C PRO A 255 -24.32 20.05 5.37
N VAL A 256 -24.54 18.83 5.83
CA VAL A 256 -24.65 17.65 4.97
C VAL A 256 -25.56 16.61 5.62
N THR A 257 -26.29 15.87 4.80
CA THR A 257 -27.14 14.75 5.24
C THR A 257 -26.49 13.40 4.91
N ILE A 258 -26.93 12.35 5.60
CA ILE A 258 -26.48 10.98 5.34
C ILE A 258 -26.74 10.58 3.89
N ASP A 259 -27.90 10.92 3.34
CA ASP A 259 -28.26 10.56 1.96
C ASP A 259 -27.38 11.26 0.93
N GLU A 260 -27.05 12.54 1.14
CA GLU A 260 -26.09 13.26 0.29
C GLU A 260 -24.70 12.63 0.32
N ILE A 261 -24.23 12.21 1.49
CA ILE A 261 -22.95 11.52 1.65
C ILE A 261 -22.96 10.20 0.86
N LYS A 262 -23.98 9.35 1.09
CA LYS A 262 -24.09 8.07 0.38
C LYS A 262 -24.12 8.26 -1.13
N ALA A 263 -24.92 9.19 -1.64
CA ALA A 263 -24.98 9.50 -3.05
C ALA A 263 -23.64 9.94 -3.64
N ALA A 264 -22.88 10.77 -2.91
CA ALA A 264 -21.59 11.25 -3.34
C ALA A 264 -20.53 10.13 -3.43
N TYR A 265 -20.46 9.27 -2.43
CA TYR A 265 -19.51 8.15 -2.44
C TYR A 265 -19.87 7.09 -3.48
N LYS A 266 -21.16 6.81 -3.67
CA LYS A 266 -21.62 5.92 -4.74
C LYS A 266 -21.23 6.46 -6.12
N ALA A 267 -21.50 7.74 -6.38
CA ALA A 267 -21.11 8.37 -7.64
C ALA A 267 -19.60 8.38 -7.87
N ALA A 268 -18.80 8.61 -6.83
CA ALA A 268 -17.35 8.55 -6.93
C ALA A 268 -16.84 7.13 -7.25
N ALA A 269 -17.41 6.12 -6.59
CA ALA A 269 -17.04 4.71 -6.80
C ALA A 269 -17.40 4.20 -8.21
N GLU A 270 -18.54 4.63 -8.73
CA GLU A 270 -19.02 4.27 -10.09
C GLU A 270 -18.38 5.11 -11.20
N GLY A 271 -17.79 6.25 -10.84
CA GLY A 271 -17.21 7.26 -11.74
C GLY A 271 -15.68 7.41 -11.60
N PRO A 272 -15.21 8.59 -11.14
CA PRO A 272 -13.79 8.95 -11.21
C PRO A 272 -12.87 8.10 -10.33
N MET A 273 -13.40 7.40 -9.32
CA MET A 273 -12.64 6.52 -8.44
C MET A 273 -12.96 5.05 -8.63
N LYS A 274 -13.50 4.68 -9.79
CA LYS A 274 -13.77 3.28 -10.12
C LYS A 274 -12.49 2.45 -10.05
N GLY A 275 -12.54 1.32 -9.32
CA GLY A 275 -11.38 0.46 -9.08
C GLY A 275 -10.50 0.89 -7.89
N ILE A 276 -10.67 2.09 -7.39
CA ILE A 276 -9.97 2.63 -6.20
C ILE A 276 -10.89 2.62 -4.98
N LEU A 277 -12.08 3.17 -5.14
CA LEU A 277 -13.14 3.24 -4.13
C LEU A 277 -14.26 2.28 -4.50
N LEU A 278 -14.68 1.46 -3.54
CA LEU A 278 -15.89 0.65 -3.62
C LEU A 278 -16.93 1.21 -2.66
N TYR A 279 -18.20 1.22 -3.08
CA TYR A 279 -19.34 1.56 -2.26
C TYR A 279 -20.11 0.30 -1.88
N THR A 280 -20.39 0.09 -0.60
CA THR A 280 -21.21 -1.04 -0.15
C THR A 280 -22.28 -0.62 0.87
N GLU A 281 -23.43 -1.27 0.81
CA GLU A 281 -24.48 -1.21 1.83
C GLU A 281 -24.59 -2.54 2.60
N ASP A 282 -23.83 -3.53 2.20
CA ASP A 282 -23.81 -4.84 2.83
C ASP A 282 -23.20 -4.78 4.24
N PRO A 283 -23.73 -5.55 5.21
CA PRO A 283 -23.22 -5.59 6.58
C PRO A 283 -21.97 -6.46 6.68
N ILE A 284 -20.88 -6.00 6.07
CA ILE A 284 -19.62 -6.73 5.97
C ILE A 284 -18.76 -6.63 7.24
N VAL A 285 -17.84 -7.57 7.36
CA VAL A 285 -16.80 -7.61 8.41
C VAL A 285 -15.41 -7.79 7.77
N SER A 286 -14.36 -7.77 8.57
CA SER A 286 -12.98 -7.78 8.07
C SER A 286 -12.62 -8.98 7.18
N SER A 287 -13.21 -10.16 7.40
CA SER A 287 -12.95 -11.34 6.56
C SER A 287 -13.55 -11.24 5.15
N ASP A 288 -14.57 -10.38 4.96
CA ASP A 288 -15.25 -10.24 3.66
C ASP A 288 -14.42 -9.42 2.67
N ILE A 289 -13.47 -8.60 3.16
CA ILE A 289 -12.64 -7.77 2.29
C ILE A 289 -11.25 -8.35 2.02
N VAL A 290 -10.99 -9.55 2.50
CA VAL A 290 -9.73 -10.25 2.20
C VAL A 290 -9.62 -10.49 0.70
N THR A 291 -8.51 -10.10 0.11
CA THR A 291 -8.26 -10.10 -1.34
C THR A 291 -9.13 -9.17 -2.18
N ASP A 292 -9.80 -8.21 -1.56
CA ASP A 292 -10.43 -7.13 -2.31
C ASP A 292 -9.34 -6.13 -2.77
N PRO A 293 -9.26 -5.80 -4.08
CA PRO A 293 -8.20 -4.95 -4.61
C PRO A 293 -8.42 -3.45 -4.41
N HIS A 294 -9.61 -3.01 -3.93
CA HIS A 294 -9.86 -1.59 -3.73
C HIS A 294 -9.03 -1.01 -2.60
N SER A 295 -8.61 0.23 -2.75
CA SER A 295 -7.88 0.96 -1.70
C SER A 295 -8.79 1.32 -0.53
N SER A 296 -10.06 1.57 -0.78
CA SER A 296 -11.03 2.10 0.17
C SER A 296 -12.41 1.55 -0.15
N ILE A 297 -12.98 0.80 0.78
CA ILE A 297 -14.31 0.19 0.65
C ILE A 297 -15.24 0.93 1.60
N PHE A 298 -15.96 1.92 1.06
CA PHE A 298 -16.84 2.79 1.84
C PHE A 298 -18.07 2.02 2.33
N ASP A 299 -18.23 1.98 3.66
CA ASP A 299 -19.35 1.33 4.33
C ASP A 299 -20.48 2.33 4.57
N ALA A 300 -21.48 2.32 3.71
CA ALA A 300 -22.60 3.25 3.77
C ALA A 300 -23.49 3.04 5.01
N GLY A 301 -23.49 1.83 5.58
CA GLY A 301 -24.25 1.49 6.79
C GLY A 301 -23.71 2.13 8.06
N LEU A 302 -22.43 2.54 8.04
CA LEU A 302 -21.73 3.11 9.20
C LEU A 302 -21.69 4.63 9.22
N VAL A 303 -22.23 5.31 8.21
CA VAL A 303 -22.29 6.79 8.17
C VAL A 303 -23.14 7.34 9.33
N ARG A 304 -22.61 8.32 10.05
CA ARG A 304 -23.34 9.06 11.11
C ARG A 304 -23.13 10.55 10.92
N VAL A 305 -24.16 11.31 11.21
CA VAL A 305 -24.14 12.78 11.19
C VAL A 305 -24.84 13.31 12.43
N ILE A 306 -24.15 14.18 13.17
CA ILE A 306 -24.71 14.97 14.27
C ILE A 306 -24.25 16.40 14.03
N ASP A 307 -25.17 17.29 13.71
CA ASP A 307 -24.89 18.66 13.27
C ASP A 307 -23.83 18.65 12.13
N ASN A 308 -22.69 19.30 12.34
CA ASN A 308 -21.59 19.28 11.38
C ASN A 308 -20.54 18.19 11.66
N THR A 309 -20.76 17.34 12.66
CA THR A 309 -19.88 16.20 12.95
C THR A 309 -20.31 15.00 12.14
N VAL A 310 -19.41 14.50 11.32
CA VAL A 310 -19.63 13.38 10.40
C VAL A 310 -18.68 12.26 10.71
N LYS A 311 -19.20 11.03 10.78
CA LYS A 311 -18.42 9.80 10.93
C LYS A 311 -18.52 8.99 9.65
N LEU A 312 -17.35 8.69 9.09
CA LEU A 312 -17.17 7.87 7.88
C LEU A 312 -16.31 6.67 8.21
N SER A 313 -16.63 5.52 7.64
CA SER A 313 -15.85 4.30 7.83
C SER A 313 -15.57 3.65 6.48
N SER A 314 -14.34 3.19 6.28
CA SER A 314 -13.93 2.54 5.05
C SER A 314 -13.01 1.37 5.34
N TRP A 315 -13.30 0.22 4.74
CA TRP A 315 -12.53 -1.01 4.84
C TRP A 315 -11.41 -1.06 3.80
N TYR A 316 -10.37 -1.79 4.11
CA TYR A 316 -9.31 -2.08 3.15
C TYR A 316 -8.54 -3.35 3.52
N ASP A 317 -8.21 -4.16 2.53
CA ASP A 317 -7.18 -5.18 2.70
C ASP A 317 -5.83 -4.48 2.71
N ASN A 318 -5.23 -4.34 3.88
CA ASN A 318 -4.00 -3.57 4.08
C ASN A 318 -2.78 -4.16 3.36
N GLU A 319 -2.85 -5.41 2.92
CA GLU A 319 -1.80 -6.04 2.12
C GLU A 319 -2.17 -6.08 0.63
N TRP A 320 -3.33 -6.63 0.29
CA TRP A 320 -3.74 -6.86 -1.09
C TRP A 320 -4.15 -5.57 -1.82
N GLY A 321 -4.99 -4.76 -1.22
CA GLY A 321 -5.40 -3.48 -1.80
C GLY A 321 -4.21 -2.56 -2.06
N TYR A 322 -3.30 -2.48 -1.10
CA TYR A 322 -2.06 -1.72 -1.23
C TYR A 322 -1.17 -2.26 -2.35
N SER A 323 -0.96 -3.58 -2.40
CA SER A 323 -0.11 -4.21 -3.41
C SER A 323 -0.65 -3.99 -4.83
N ASN A 324 -1.97 -3.98 -5.01
CA ASN A 324 -2.59 -3.65 -6.29
C ASN A 324 -2.31 -2.19 -6.71
N ARG A 325 -2.40 -1.24 -5.78
CA ARG A 325 -2.03 0.17 -6.06
C ARG A 325 -0.57 0.32 -6.41
N LEU A 326 0.29 -0.43 -5.73
CA LEU A 326 1.73 -0.42 -6.01
C LEU A 326 2.03 -0.91 -7.44
N VAL A 327 1.34 -1.93 -7.94
CA VAL A 327 1.44 -2.39 -9.33
C VAL A 327 1.01 -1.27 -10.29
N GLU A 328 -0.14 -0.67 -10.06
CA GLU A 328 -0.67 0.40 -10.91
C GLU A 328 0.22 1.65 -10.94
N LEU A 329 0.77 2.05 -9.78
CA LEU A 329 1.75 3.15 -9.72
C LEU A 329 3.01 2.79 -10.50
N THR A 330 3.46 1.53 -10.42
CA THR A 330 4.61 1.06 -11.21
C THR A 330 4.32 1.12 -12.71
N GLU A 331 3.13 0.73 -13.13
CA GLU A 331 2.70 0.82 -14.53
C GLU A 331 2.65 2.28 -15.04
N LEU A 332 2.16 3.20 -14.19
CA LEU A 332 2.20 4.63 -14.51
C LEU A 332 3.64 5.12 -14.70
N VAL A 333 4.53 4.78 -13.78
CA VAL A 333 5.97 5.13 -13.88
C VAL A 333 6.57 4.52 -15.14
N ALA A 334 6.31 3.23 -15.40
CA ALA A 334 6.80 2.50 -16.56
C ALA A 334 6.36 3.12 -17.88
N SER A 335 5.12 3.60 -17.95
CA SER A 335 4.57 4.23 -19.15
C SER A 335 5.22 5.57 -19.53
N LYS A 336 6.01 6.13 -18.62
CA LYS A 336 6.68 7.44 -18.77
C LYS A 336 8.21 7.35 -18.67
N LEU A 337 8.80 6.15 -18.77
CA LEU A 337 10.25 5.94 -18.76
C LEU A 337 10.95 6.43 -20.03
#